data_4f39357e8c392e16718597d389e69dae
#
_entry.id   4f39357e8c392e16718597d389e69dae
#
_cell.length_a   1.000
_cell.length_b   1.000
_cell.length_c   1.000
_cell.angle_alpha   90.00
_cell.angle_beta   90.00
_cell.angle_gamma   90.00
#
_symmetry.space_group_name_H-M   'P 1'
#
loop_
_entity.id
_entity.type
_entity.pdbx_description
1 polymer ?
#
loop_
_entity_poly.entity_id
_entity_poly.type
_entity_poly.pdbx_seq_one_letter_code
_entity_poly.pdbx_strand_id
1 'polypeptide(L)'
;MLAGSRAIGRYANQEAIHHLERALRLIAALPEKLEQDALELRALAMIGVPRIALHGYASKEVEATYRRTVELAERTGDTAQLFQGLRGLWNCIYDRADLENAREIAERLCALALDHPEAEAKGLAYRALGAACLSLGRLQEAIAAFEKGVEACAGLPADAGLREHGESPMIIAGVYAGFAHTIAGDFDRGQAFIDDALDAVRRLHNPLSFAFAHHIAANTQYLLDAPAECARLSAESSRVADEHRLIFWMAVGDVMGGWSATRVAGTAAGIERMRRRRMLA
;
A
#
# COMPACT_ATOMS: atom_id res chain seq x y z
N MET A 1 23.13 7.29 -11.43
CA MET A 1 22.15 7.91 -10.52
C MET A 1 21.31 9.01 -11.19
N LEU A 2 21.88 10.13 -11.64
CA LEU A 2 21.11 11.24 -12.26
C LEU A 2 20.23 10.82 -13.46
N ALA A 3 20.73 9.96 -14.36
CA ALA A 3 19.92 9.45 -15.48
C ALA A 3 18.72 8.61 -14.99
N GLY A 4 18.94 7.75 -14.00
CA GLY A 4 17.87 6.98 -13.36
C GLY A 4 16.81 7.87 -12.70
N SER A 5 17.21 8.90 -11.96
CA SER A 5 16.30 9.88 -11.37
C SER A 5 15.44 10.60 -12.43
N ARG A 6 16.05 11.00 -13.54
CA ARG A 6 15.30 11.64 -14.65
C ARG A 6 14.30 10.68 -15.32
N ALA A 7 14.66 9.40 -15.43
CA ALA A 7 13.77 8.38 -15.98
C ALA A 7 12.58 8.13 -15.06
N ILE A 8 12.80 8.06 -13.73
CA ILE A 8 11.71 7.96 -12.73
C ILE A 8 10.75 9.14 -12.87
N GLY A 9 11.24 10.37 -12.95
CA GLY A 9 10.42 11.58 -13.11
C GLY A 9 9.56 11.60 -14.38
N ARG A 10 9.84 10.73 -15.37
CA ARG A 10 9.07 10.56 -16.61
C ARG A 10 8.28 9.24 -16.65
N TYR A 11 8.22 8.51 -15.54
CA TYR A 11 7.61 7.17 -15.44
C TYR A 11 8.21 6.13 -16.40
N ALA A 12 9.46 6.34 -16.88
CA ALA A 12 10.20 5.41 -17.73
C ALA A 12 10.88 4.34 -16.86
N ASN A 13 10.08 3.47 -16.22
CA ASN A 13 10.54 2.53 -15.19
C ASN A 13 11.65 1.58 -15.71
N GLN A 14 11.52 1.06 -16.93
CA GLN A 14 12.52 0.16 -17.50
C GLN A 14 13.87 0.86 -17.73
N GLU A 15 13.85 2.09 -18.23
CA GLU A 15 15.04 2.93 -18.40
C GLU A 15 15.68 3.27 -17.04
N ALA A 16 14.83 3.60 -16.05
CA ALA A 16 15.28 3.88 -14.69
C ALA A 16 16.03 2.69 -14.07
N ILE A 17 15.45 1.48 -14.15
CA ILE A 17 16.08 0.25 -13.68
C ILE A 17 17.42 0.02 -14.37
N HIS A 18 17.48 0.11 -15.69
CA HIS A 18 18.72 -0.09 -16.45
C HIS A 18 19.83 0.86 -15.98
N HIS A 19 19.53 2.15 -15.81
CA HIS A 19 20.52 3.13 -15.35
C HIS A 19 20.96 2.90 -13.89
N LEU A 20 20.03 2.51 -13.02
CA LEU A 20 20.33 2.27 -11.61
C LEU A 20 21.10 0.97 -11.40
N GLU A 21 20.82 -0.10 -12.15
CA GLU A 21 21.60 -1.34 -12.13
C GLU A 21 23.02 -1.10 -12.64
N ARG A 22 23.18 -0.29 -13.68
CA ARG A 22 24.52 0.13 -14.11
C ARG A 22 25.25 0.91 -13.03
N ALA A 23 24.55 1.80 -12.32
CA ALA A 23 25.13 2.52 -11.19
C ALA A 23 25.55 1.55 -10.07
N LEU A 24 24.71 0.59 -9.70
CA LEU A 24 25.03 -0.43 -8.68
C LEU A 24 26.28 -1.24 -9.05
N ARG A 25 26.44 -1.65 -10.33
CA ARG A 25 27.66 -2.33 -10.78
C ARG A 25 28.91 -1.47 -10.64
N LEU A 26 28.83 -0.18 -10.93
CA LEU A 26 29.96 0.75 -10.76
C LEU A 26 30.29 1.00 -9.28
N ILE A 27 29.27 1.13 -8.44
CA ILE A 27 29.41 1.29 -6.99
C ILE A 27 30.12 0.08 -6.39
N ALA A 28 29.76 -1.13 -6.82
CA ALA A 28 30.39 -2.38 -6.35
C ALA A 28 31.90 -2.45 -6.61
N ALA A 29 32.44 -1.67 -7.54
CA ALA A 29 33.85 -1.58 -7.87
C ALA A 29 34.63 -0.51 -7.06
N LEU A 30 33.96 0.28 -6.20
CA LEU A 30 34.60 1.31 -5.40
C LEU A 30 35.47 0.69 -4.29
N PRO A 31 36.63 1.28 -3.98
CA PRO A 31 37.57 0.70 -3.01
C PRO A 31 37.15 0.95 -1.55
N GLU A 32 36.50 2.07 -1.26
CA GLU A 32 36.09 2.44 0.08
C GLU A 32 34.71 1.90 0.45
N LYS A 33 34.68 1.00 1.44
CA LYS A 33 33.47 0.28 1.83
C LYS A 33 32.37 1.20 2.33
N LEU A 34 32.69 2.20 3.11
CA LEU A 34 31.70 3.12 3.68
C LEU A 34 31.03 3.99 2.61
N GLU A 35 31.82 4.50 1.66
CA GLU A 35 31.30 5.24 0.51
C GLU A 35 30.45 4.35 -0.40
N GLN A 36 30.92 3.11 -0.62
CA GLN A 36 30.20 2.09 -1.37
C GLN A 36 28.80 1.84 -0.76
N ASP A 37 28.73 1.60 0.55
CA ASP A 37 27.49 1.31 1.26
C ASP A 37 26.47 2.47 1.17
N ALA A 38 26.91 3.71 1.35
CA ALA A 38 26.08 4.88 1.26
C ALA A 38 25.53 5.09 -0.17
N LEU A 39 26.36 4.90 -1.19
CA LEU A 39 25.93 5.04 -2.59
C LEU A 39 25.02 3.88 -3.02
N GLU A 40 25.31 2.66 -2.57
CA GLU A 40 24.46 1.48 -2.82
C GLU A 40 23.06 1.70 -2.21
N LEU A 41 22.99 2.14 -0.95
CA LEU A 41 21.74 2.42 -0.27
C LEU A 41 20.89 3.45 -1.03
N ARG A 42 21.50 4.55 -1.48
CA ARG A 42 20.81 5.56 -2.31
C ARG A 42 20.31 5.01 -3.64
N ALA A 43 21.07 4.14 -4.29
CA ALA A 43 20.67 3.52 -5.56
C ALA A 43 19.51 2.54 -5.37
N LEU A 44 19.53 1.76 -4.28
CA LEU A 44 18.47 0.81 -3.92
C LEU A 44 17.17 1.53 -3.54
N ALA A 45 17.25 2.64 -2.80
CA ALA A 45 16.10 3.48 -2.49
C ALA A 45 15.39 4.01 -3.76
N MET A 46 16.17 4.31 -4.80
CA MET A 46 15.62 4.81 -6.06
C MET A 46 15.03 3.70 -6.96
N ILE A 47 15.61 2.49 -6.97
CA ILE A 47 15.21 1.42 -7.88
C ILE A 47 13.98 0.64 -7.40
N GLY A 48 13.65 0.69 -6.10
CA GLY A 48 12.57 -0.08 -5.51
C GLY A 48 11.22 0.17 -6.17
N VAL A 49 10.79 1.43 -6.27
CA VAL A 49 9.50 1.80 -6.88
C VAL A 49 9.40 1.42 -8.36
N PRO A 50 10.39 1.71 -9.25
CA PRO A 50 10.39 1.21 -10.61
C PRO A 50 10.28 -0.32 -10.72
N ARG A 51 10.96 -1.08 -9.85
CA ARG A 51 10.87 -2.54 -9.83
C ARG A 51 9.49 -3.04 -9.44
N ILE A 52 8.85 -2.43 -8.44
CA ILE A 52 7.46 -2.74 -8.07
C ILE A 52 6.53 -2.50 -9.26
N ALA A 53 6.69 -1.38 -9.96
CA ALA A 53 5.83 -1.03 -11.09
C ALA A 53 5.89 -2.03 -12.26
N LEU A 54 7.05 -2.68 -12.46
CA LEU A 54 7.24 -3.67 -13.54
C LEU A 54 6.99 -5.11 -13.09
N HIS A 55 7.34 -5.47 -11.86
CA HIS A 55 7.38 -6.87 -11.41
C HIS A 55 6.38 -7.18 -10.29
N GLY A 56 5.71 -6.16 -9.73
CA GLY A 56 4.81 -6.30 -8.59
C GLY A 56 5.53 -6.55 -7.26
N TYR A 57 4.81 -6.41 -6.17
CA TYR A 57 5.35 -6.60 -4.81
C TYR A 57 5.80 -8.03 -4.52
N ALA A 58 5.12 -9.04 -5.07
CA ALA A 58 5.45 -10.45 -4.84
C ALA A 58 6.74 -10.94 -5.54
N SER A 59 7.40 -10.09 -6.33
CA SER A 59 8.64 -10.40 -7.05
C SER A 59 9.81 -10.64 -6.09
N LYS A 60 10.58 -11.71 -6.34
CA LYS A 60 11.83 -12.02 -5.58
C LYS A 60 12.89 -10.92 -5.74
N GLU A 61 12.92 -10.25 -6.87
CA GLU A 61 13.86 -9.16 -7.14
C GLU A 61 13.53 -7.92 -6.33
N VAL A 62 12.24 -7.62 -6.19
CA VAL A 62 11.76 -6.51 -5.34
C VAL A 62 12.08 -6.79 -3.88
N GLU A 63 11.78 -7.99 -3.40
CA GLU A 63 12.13 -8.39 -2.03
C GLU A 63 13.63 -8.30 -1.78
N ALA A 64 14.47 -8.84 -2.68
CA ALA A 64 15.93 -8.78 -2.54
C ALA A 64 16.43 -7.33 -2.44
N THR A 65 15.82 -6.42 -3.21
CA THR A 65 16.13 -4.99 -3.15
C THR A 65 15.88 -4.44 -1.75
N TYR A 66 14.71 -4.68 -1.18
CA TYR A 66 14.36 -4.15 0.13
C TYR A 66 15.10 -4.83 1.28
N ARG A 67 15.37 -6.14 1.19
CA ARG A 67 16.24 -6.83 2.17
C ARG A 67 17.63 -6.21 2.20
N ARG A 68 18.20 -5.94 1.01
CA ARG A 68 19.49 -5.28 0.91
C ARG A 68 19.48 -3.84 1.42
N THR A 69 18.38 -3.12 1.18
CA THR A 69 18.17 -1.77 1.73
C THR A 69 18.18 -1.81 3.26
N VAL A 70 17.44 -2.73 3.87
CA VAL A 70 17.40 -2.89 5.33
C VAL A 70 18.79 -3.21 5.89
N GLU A 71 19.50 -4.19 5.31
CA GLU A 71 20.86 -4.57 5.74
C GLU A 71 21.83 -3.38 5.72
N LEU A 72 21.81 -2.60 4.64
CA LEU A 72 22.69 -1.44 4.49
C LEU A 72 22.30 -0.31 5.44
N ALA A 73 21.01 -0.05 5.60
CA ALA A 73 20.52 0.99 6.49
C ALA A 73 20.86 0.69 7.97
N GLU A 74 20.75 -0.57 8.39
CA GLU A 74 21.20 -1.02 9.73
C GLU A 74 22.70 -0.81 9.91
N ARG A 75 23.50 -1.17 8.90
CA ARG A 75 24.97 -1.06 8.94
C ARG A 75 25.46 0.39 8.95
N THR A 76 24.77 1.28 8.22
CA THR A 76 25.12 2.70 8.14
C THR A 76 24.47 3.55 9.24
N GLY A 77 23.52 3.00 9.98
CA GLY A 77 22.74 3.74 10.98
C GLY A 77 21.72 4.72 10.38
N ASP A 78 21.35 4.57 9.10
CA ASP A 78 20.38 5.44 8.43
C ASP A 78 18.95 4.99 8.77
N THR A 79 18.38 5.57 9.83
CA THR A 79 17.04 5.22 10.33
C THR A 79 15.92 5.54 9.35
N ALA A 80 16.06 6.60 8.54
CA ALA A 80 15.07 6.97 7.54
C ALA A 80 15.01 5.91 6.41
N GLN A 81 16.18 5.50 5.89
CA GLN A 81 16.25 4.45 4.89
C GLN A 81 15.87 3.08 5.46
N LEU A 82 16.15 2.82 6.74
CA LEU A 82 15.69 1.61 7.43
C LEU A 82 14.17 1.54 7.46
N PHE A 83 13.49 2.63 7.81
CA PHE A 83 12.02 2.69 7.81
C PHE A 83 11.46 2.44 6.40
N GLN A 84 11.98 3.11 5.37
CA GLN A 84 11.54 2.91 3.99
C GLN A 84 11.82 1.48 3.48
N GLY A 85 12.99 0.92 3.81
CA GLY A 85 13.37 -0.44 3.48
C GLY A 85 12.43 -1.48 4.11
N LEU A 86 12.14 -1.34 5.40
CA LEU A 86 11.21 -2.22 6.12
C LEU A 86 9.78 -2.10 5.58
N ARG A 87 9.32 -0.89 5.23
CA ARG A 87 8.00 -0.67 4.62
C ARG A 87 7.88 -1.38 3.27
N GLY A 88 8.90 -1.24 2.42
CA GLY A 88 8.93 -1.95 1.14
C GLY A 88 9.00 -3.46 1.30
N LEU A 89 9.80 -3.95 2.24
CA LEU A 89 9.91 -5.38 2.56
C LEU A 89 8.59 -5.92 3.12
N TRP A 90 7.92 -5.16 3.99
CA TRP A 90 6.61 -5.51 4.52
C TRP A 90 5.59 -5.78 3.41
N ASN A 91 5.49 -4.89 2.41
CA ASN A 91 4.60 -5.10 1.28
C ASN A 91 4.90 -6.42 0.54
N CYS A 92 6.18 -6.73 0.30
CA CYS A 92 6.57 -7.96 -0.38
C CYS A 92 6.18 -9.23 0.41
N ILE A 93 6.40 -9.21 1.71
CA ILE A 93 6.13 -10.34 2.60
C ILE A 93 4.64 -10.52 2.82
N TYR A 94 3.90 -9.42 3.00
CA TYR A 94 2.45 -9.43 3.15
C TYR A 94 1.73 -9.93 1.89
N ASP A 95 2.13 -9.48 0.70
CA ASP A 95 1.54 -9.91 -0.57
C ASP A 95 1.79 -11.40 -0.89
N ARG A 96 2.82 -12.00 -0.27
CA ARG A 96 3.07 -13.44 -0.32
C ARG A 96 2.31 -14.23 0.74
N ALA A 97 1.49 -13.58 1.52
CA ALA A 97 0.76 -14.15 2.64
C ALA A 97 1.65 -14.80 3.73
N ASP A 98 2.89 -14.36 3.87
CA ASP A 98 3.75 -14.71 5.01
C ASP A 98 3.43 -13.77 6.18
N LEU A 99 2.24 -13.98 6.76
CA LEU A 99 1.59 -13.00 7.61
C LEU A 99 2.27 -12.82 8.97
N GLU A 100 2.87 -13.87 9.55
CA GLU A 100 3.61 -13.74 10.82
C GLU A 100 4.88 -12.90 10.62
N ASN A 101 5.67 -13.17 9.57
CA ASN A 101 6.82 -12.33 9.25
C ASN A 101 6.42 -10.89 8.91
N ALA A 102 5.29 -10.69 8.21
CA ALA A 102 4.76 -9.35 7.96
C ALA A 102 4.42 -8.63 9.27
N ARG A 103 3.82 -9.33 10.24
CA ARG A 103 3.53 -8.77 11.56
C ARG A 103 4.80 -8.35 12.31
N GLU A 104 5.82 -9.23 12.33
CA GLU A 104 7.11 -8.91 12.96
C GLU A 104 7.79 -7.68 12.34
N ILE A 105 7.76 -7.56 11.00
CA ILE A 105 8.28 -6.37 10.31
C ILE A 105 7.45 -5.12 10.67
N ALA A 106 6.13 -5.25 10.78
CA ALA A 106 5.26 -4.13 11.18
C ALA A 106 5.52 -3.69 12.62
N GLU A 107 5.79 -4.60 13.53
CA GLU A 107 6.20 -4.27 14.91
C GLU A 107 7.52 -3.48 14.95
N ARG A 108 8.49 -3.89 14.11
CA ARG A 108 9.74 -3.13 13.95
C ARG A 108 9.49 -1.74 13.38
N LEU A 109 8.60 -1.60 12.38
CA LEU A 109 8.18 -0.30 11.85
C LEU A 109 7.54 0.57 12.94
N CYS A 110 6.66 0.00 13.77
CA CYS A 110 6.05 0.73 14.88
C CYS A 110 7.10 1.22 15.88
N ALA A 111 8.08 0.39 16.23
CA ALA A 111 9.16 0.79 17.13
C ALA A 111 10.00 1.95 16.56
N LEU A 112 10.38 1.88 15.29
CA LEU A 112 11.11 2.97 14.62
C LEU A 112 10.27 4.26 14.49
N ALA A 113 8.97 4.12 14.29
CA ALA A 113 8.08 5.26 14.14
C ALA A 113 7.85 6.04 15.42
N LEU A 114 8.13 5.48 16.61
CA LEU A 114 7.99 6.20 17.90
C LEU A 114 8.85 7.46 17.93
N ASP A 115 10.08 7.34 17.46
CA ASP A 115 11.07 8.42 17.45
C ASP A 115 11.17 9.13 16.07
N HIS A 116 10.32 8.74 15.12
CA HIS A 116 10.33 9.34 13.78
C HIS A 116 9.78 10.77 13.83
N PRO A 117 10.44 11.74 13.15
CA PRO A 117 10.02 13.14 13.20
C PRO A 117 8.66 13.37 12.53
N GLU A 118 8.28 12.54 11.59
CA GLU A 118 7.04 12.66 10.81
C GLU A 118 5.93 11.79 11.42
N ALA A 119 4.79 12.39 11.71
CA ALA A 119 3.63 11.68 12.27
C ALA A 119 3.05 10.66 11.28
N GLU A 120 3.20 10.90 9.97
CA GLU A 120 2.81 9.99 8.89
C GLU A 120 3.48 8.61 9.00
N ALA A 121 4.73 8.57 9.47
CA ALA A 121 5.45 7.32 9.68
C ALA A 121 4.71 6.41 10.70
N LYS A 122 4.15 7.01 11.77
CA LYS A 122 3.34 6.28 12.75
C LYS A 122 2.06 5.72 12.13
N GLY A 123 1.37 6.54 11.32
CA GLY A 123 0.18 6.10 10.59
C GLY A 123 0.45 4.92 9.67
N LEU A 124 1.55 4.97 8.91
CA LEU A 124 1.98 3.88 8.01
C LEU A 124 2.35 2.60 8.77
N ALA A 125 3.08 2.73 9.88
CA ALA A 125 3.50 1.60 10.68
C ALA A 125 2.31 0.89 11.34
N TYR A 126 1.40 1.65 11.96
CA TYR A 126 0.20 1.09 12.57
C TYR A 126 -0.77 0.51 11.53
N ARG A 127 -0.88 1.10 10.34
CA ARG A 127 -1.63 0.51 9.24
C ARG A 127 -1.06 -0.85 8.84
N ALA A 128 0.27 -0.97 8.74
CA ALA A 128 0.92 -2.23 8.39
C ALA A 128 0.68 -3.31 9.47
N LEU A 129 0.79 -2.94 10.75
CA LEU A 129 0.52 -3.84 11.87
C LEU A 129 -0.94 -4.29 11.88
N GLY A 130 -1.88 -3.34 11.74
CA GLY A 130 -3.30 -3.63 11.69
C GLY A 130 -3.68 -4.57 10.55
N ALA A 131 -3.12 -4.36 9.34
CA ALA A 131 -3.38 -5.23 8.20
C ALA A 131 -2.86 -6.65 8.41
N ALA A 132 -1.65 -6.82 8.96
CA ALA A 132 -1.10 -8.13 9.30
C ALA A 132 -1.95 -8.84 10.37
N CYS A 133 -2.31 -8.14 11.46
CA CYS A 133 -3.16 -8.67 12.51
C CYS A 133 -4.55 -9.07 11.99
N LEU A 134 -5.15 -8.25 11.14
CA LEU A 134 -6.46 -8.54 10.53
C LEU A 134 -6.40 -9.82 9.70
N SER A 135 -5.38 -9.98 8.87
CA SER A 135 -5.20 -11.16 8.03
C SER A 135 -4.88 -12.42 8.81
N LEU A 136 -4.29 -12.28 10.02
CA LEU A 136 -4.06 -13.37 10.97
C LEU A 136 -5.30 -13.72 11.82
N GLY A 137 -6.42 -13.00 11.66
CA GLY A 137 -7.62 -13.17 12.47
C GLY A 137 -7.51 -12.56 13.88
N ARG A 138 -6.48 -11.76 14.16
CA ARG A 138 -6.26 -11.07 15.44
C ARG A 138 -7.03 -9.75 15.45
N LEU A 139 -8.38 -9.86 15.40
CA LEU A 139 -9.26 -8.73 15.12
C LEU A 139 -9.12 -7.55 16.09
N GLN A 140 -9.03 -7.83 17.41
CA GLN A 140 -8.93 -6.78 18.42
C GLN A 140 -7.58 -6.02 18.33
N GLU A 141 -6.49 -6.74 18.03
CA GLU A 141 -5.16 -6.14 17.82
C GLU A 141 -5.17 -5.28 16.54
N ALA A 142 -5.87 -5.75 15.49
CA ALA A 142 -6.01 -5.01 14.25
C ALA A 142 -6.77 -3.69 14.45
N ILE A 143 -7.91 -3.72 15.14
CA ILE A 143 -8.70 -2.52 15.47
C ILE A 143 -7.83 -1.53 16.25
N ALA A 144 -7.20 -1.98 17.32
CA ALA A 144 -6.35 -1.12 18.15
C ALA A 144 -5.19 -0.48 17.35
N ALA A 145 -4.59 -1.23 16.42
CA ALA A 145 -3.54 -0.71 15.55
C ALA A 145 -4.09 0.34 14.56
N PHE A 146 -5.20 0.06 13.88
CA PHE A 146 -5.79 1.02 12.93
C PHE A 146 -6.22 2.31 13.62
N GLU A 147 -6.85 2.23 14.80
CA GLU A 147 -7.24 3.42 15.57
C GLU A 147 -6.03 4.26 15.98
N LYS A 148 -4.95 3.62 16.44
CA LYS A 148 -3.67 4.32 16.71
C LYS A 148 -3.11 4.99 15.45
N GLY A 149 -3.26 4.35 14.29
CA GLY A 149 -2.88 4.92 13.00
C GLY A 149 -3.68 6.18 12.65
N VAL A 150 -4.99 6.15 12.85
CA VAL A 150 -5.87 7.32 12.66
C VAL A 150 -5.52 8.42 13.65
N GLU A 151 -5.37 8.09 14.94
CA GLU A 151 -5.00 9.04 16.00
C GLU A 151 -3.65 9.72 15.71
N ALA A 152 -2.64 8.95 15.29
CA ALA A 152 -1.33 9.48 14.95
C ALA A 152 -1.37 10.50 13.79
N CYS A 153 -2.33 10.36 12.89
CA CYS A 153 -2.54 11.27 11.77
C CYS A 153 -3.57 12.38 12.05
N ALA A 154 -4.14 12.43 13.25
CA ALA A 154 -5.12 13.44 13.61
C ALA A 154 -4.53 14.85 13.51
N GLY A 155 -5.22 15.74 12.81
CA GLY A 155 -4.75 17.11 12.59
C GLY A 155 -3.76 17.29 11.44
N LEU A 156 -3.28 16.22 10.81
CA LEU A 156 -2.49 16.34 9.59
C LEU A 156 -3.38 16.71 8.38
N PRO A 157 -2.83 17.44 7.40
CA PRO A 157 -3.52 17.63 6.12
C PRO A 157 -3.83 16.28 5.46
N ALA A 158 -4.95 16.19 4.73
CA ALA A 158 -5.35 14.95 4.06
C ALA A 158 -4.33 14.46 3.01
N ASP A 159 -3.51 15.37 2.47
CA ASP A 159 -2.44 15.09 1.52
C ASP A 159 -1.09 14.76 2.19
N ALA A 160 -1.03 14.75 3.52
CA ALA A 160 0.17 14.33 4.25
C ALA A 160 0.58 12.92 3.83
N GLY A 161 1.86 12.74 3.59
CA GLY A 161 2.45 11.47 3.14
C GLY A 161 2.33 11.17 1.64
N LEU A 162 1.50 11.88 0.86
CA LEU A 162 1.33 11.58 -0.56
C LEU A 162 2.60 11.72 -1.39
N ARG A 163 3.41 12.73 -1.14
CA ARG A 163 4.65 12.98 -1.91
C ARG A 163 5.72 11.93 -1.62
N GLU A 164 5.80 11.50 -0.36
CA GLU A 164 6.87 10.62 0.13
C GLU A 164 6.48 9.16 0.06
N HIS A 165 5.20 8.87 0.23
CA HIS A 165 4.71 7.50 0.38
C HIS A 165 3.74 7.07 -0.73
N GLY A 166 3.22 8.02 -1.53
CA GLY A 166 2.25 7.77 -2.60
C GLY A 166 0.82 7.52 -2.11
N GLU A 167 0.60 7.54 -0.80
CA GLU A 167 -0.68 7.27 -0.13
C GLU A 167 -0.90 8.20 1.05
N SER A 168 -2.17 8.42 1.46
CA SER A 168 -2.52 9.13 2.68
C SER A 168 -2.67 8.13 3.83
N PRO A 169 -1.77 8.10 4.83
CA PRO A 169 -1.85 7.15 5.93
C PRO A 169 -3.16 7.25 6.71
N MET A 170 -3.68 8.48 6.89
CA MET A 170 -4.93 8.74 7.59
C MET A 170 -6.13 8.08 6.89
N ILE A 171 -6.26 8.27 5.58
CA ILE A 171 -7.38 7.71 4.80
C ILE A 171 -7.32 6.20 4.81
N ILE A 172 -6.13 5.63 4.61
CA ILE A 172 -5.97 4.17 4.54
C ILE A 172 -6.21 3.52 5.90
N ALA A 173 -5.67 4.09 6.99
CA ALA A 173 -5.95 3.60 8.34
C ALA A 173 -7.45 3.70 8.67
N GLY A 174 -8.12 4.80 8.28
CA GLY A 174 -9.54 5.01 8.49
C GLY A 174 -10.42 3.96 7.80
N VAL A 175 -10.22 3.70 6.51
CA VAL A 175 -11.04 2.68 5.81
C VAL A 175 -10.81 1.28 6.36
N TYR A 176 -9.58 0.94 6.77
CA TYR A 176 -9.31 -0.35 7.42
C TYR A 176 -9.89 -0.44 8.83
N ALA A 177 -9.87 0.66 9.61
CA ALA A 177 -10.55 0.72 10.91
C ALA A 177 -12.05 0.45 10.73
N GLY A 178 -12.68 1.11 9.77
CA GLY A 178 -14.09 0.90 9.45
C GLY A 178 -14.39 -0.55 9.05
N PHE A 179 -13.58 -1.14 8.20
CA PHE A 179 -13.71 -2.53 7.80
C PHE A 179 -13.55 -3.50 8.99
N ALA A 180 -12.55 -3.28 9.86
CA ALA A 180 -12.32 -4.12 11.03
C ALA A 180 -13.43 -4.01 12.08
N HIS A 181 -13.96 -2.80 12.34
CA HIS A 181 -15.12 -2.61 13.21
C HIS A 181 -16.36 -3.31 12.67
N THR A 182 -16.58 -3.27 11.35
CA THR A 182 -17.69 -4.00 10.73
C THR A 182 -17.58 -5.50 10.93
N ILE A 183 -16.37 -6.08 10.79
CA ILE A 183 -16.13 -7.50 11.10
C ILE A 183 -16.39 -7.81 12.57
N ALA A 184 -16.08 -6.88 13.48
CA ALA A 184 -16.34 -7.02 14.90
C ALA A 184 -17.82 -6.88 15.29
N GLY A 185 -18.70 -6.48 14.36
CA GLY A 185 -20.11 -6.24 14.60
C GLY A 185 -20.44 -4.83 15.14
N ASP A 186 -19.47 -3.93 15.21
CA ASP A 186 -19.65 -2.52 15.57
C ASP A 186 -19.92 -1.71 14.30
N PHE A 187 -21.14 -1.87 13.77
CA PHE A 187 -21.51 -1.35 12.45
C PHE A 187 -21.57 0.19 12.41
N ASP A 188 -22.05 0.82 13.47
CA ASP A 188 -22.17 2.30 13.52
C ASP A 188 -20.79 2.94 13.49
N ARG A 189 -19.86 2.43 14.29
CA ARG A 189 -18.48 2.92 14.33
C ARG A 189 -17.74 2.59 13.04
N GLY A 190 -17.96 1.39 12.51
CA GLY A 190 -17.44 0.97 11.22
C GLY A 190 -17.84 1.92 10.10
N GLN A 191 -19.14 2.25 10.01
CA GLN A 191 -19.67 3.15 9.00
C GLN A 191 -19.14 4.57 9.17
N ALA A 192 -19.04 5.09 10.39
CA ALA A 192 -18.47 6.42 10.65
C ALA A 192 -17.03 6.55 10.13
N PHE A 193 -16.16 5.57 10.38
CA PHE A 193 -14.80 5.56 9.85
C PHE A 193 -14.75 5.52 8.32
N ILE A 194 -15.63 4.74 7.69
CA ILE A 194 -15.73 4.67 6.21
C ILE A 194 -16.16 6.01 5.65
N ASP A 195 -17.21 6.64 6.21
CA ASP A 195 -17.73 7.91 5.72
C ASP A 195 -16.70 9.03 5.82
N ASP A 196 -16.04 9.17 6.97
CA ASP A 196 -14.96 10.15 7.19
C ASP A 196 -13.81 9.98 6.18
N ALA A 197 -13.39 8.75 5.93
CA ALA A 197 -12.32 8.45 4.99
C ALA A 197 -12.74 8.72 3.53
N LEU A 198 -13.97 8.36 3.15
CA LEU A 198 -14.50 8.64 1.82
C LEU A 198 -14.68 10.14 1.58
N ASP A 199 -15.09 10.90 2.59
CA ASP A 199 -15.18 12.37 2.51
C ASP A 199 -13.80 13.02 2.40
N ALA A 200 -12.80 12.50 3.12
CA ALA A 200 -11.44 12.99 3.03
C ALA A 200 -10.83 12.71 1.63
N VAL A 201 -11.03 11.50 1.09
CA VAL A 201 -10.44 11.13 -0.21
C VAL A 201 -11.08 11.86 -1.38
N ARG A 202 -12.35 12.22 -1.31
CA ARG A 202 -13.02 13.05 -2.34
C ARG A 202 -12.38 14.43 -2.46
N ARG A 203 -11.92 15.00 -1.35
CA ARG A 203 -11.24 16.31 -1.32
C ARG A 203 -9.78 16.22 -1.77
N LEU A 204 -9.18 15.03 -1.70
CA LEU A 204 -7.74 14.84 -1.92
C LEU A 204 -7.31 14.87 -3.40
N HIS A 205 -8.21 14.57 -4.32
CA HIS A 205 -7.93 14.48 -5.77
C HIS A 205 -6.74 13.54 -6.11
N ASN A 206 -6.52 12.48 -5.32
CA ASN A 206 -5.52 11.46 -5.59
C ASN A 206 -6.19 10.17 -6.08
N PRO A 207 -5.96 9.77 -7.36
CA PRO A 207 -6.67 8.62 -7.96
C PRO A 207 -6.39 7.30 -7.25
N LEU A 208 -5.17 7.08 -6.77
CA LEU A 208 -4.78 5.84 -6.08
C LEU A 208 -5.49 5.72 -4.74
N SER A 209 -5.43 6.77 -3.91
CA SER A 209 -6.13 6.79 -2.61
C SER A 209 -7.64 6.68 -2.79
N PHE A 210 -8.19 7.29 -3.86
CA PHE A 210 -9.62 7.20 -4.18
C PHE A 210 -10.03 5.77 -4.50
N ALA A 211 -9.32 5.11 -5.43
CA ALA A 211 -9.62 3.73 -5.83
C ALA A 211 -9.47 2.78 -4.64
N PHE A 212 -8.43 2.95 -3.82
CA PHE A 212 -8.19 2.18 -2.62
C PHE A 212 -9.33 2.31 -1.59
N ALA A 213 -9.67 3.54 -1.21
CA ALA A 213 -10.68 3.79 -0.18
C ALA A 213 -12.05 3.24 -0.60
N HIS A 214 -12.46 3.49 -1.85
CA HIS A 214 -13.72 2.98 -2.39
C HIS A 214 -13.75 1.45 -2.49
N HIS A 215 -12.60 0.82 -2.77
CA HIS A 215 -12.51 -0.64 -2.79
C HIS A 215 -12.72 -1.24 -1.39
N ILE A 216 -12.04 -0.72 -0.34
CA ILE A 216 -12.23 -1.21 1.02
C ILE A 216 -13.66 -0.93 1.52
N ALA A 217 -14.22 0.24 1.20
CA ALA A 217 -15.62 0.53 1.49
C ALA A 217 -16.58 -0.45 0.78
N ALA A 218 -16.32 -0.82 -0.48
CA ALA A 218 -17.08 -1.84 -1.19
C ALA A 218 -16.98 -3.23 -0.54
N ASN A 219 -15.78 -3.61 -0.03
CA ASN A 219 -15.61 -4.84 0.74
C ASN A 219 -16.41 -4.80 2.05
N THR A 220 -16.50 -3.64 2.71
CA THR A 220 -17.36 -3.49 3.88
C THR A 220 -18.82 -3.75 3.53
N GLN A 221 -19.32 -3.20 2.42
CA GLN A 221 -20.69 -3.43 1.96
C GLN A 221 -20.94 -4.88 1.48
N TYR A 222 -19.90 -5.54 0.97
CA TYR A 222 -19.94 -6.97 0.68
C TYR A 222 -20.20 -7.79 1.95
N LEU A 223 -19.52 -7.50 3.06
CA LEU A 223 -19.72 -8.19 4.35
C LEU A 223 -21.12 -7.96 4.92
N LEU A 224 -21.68 -6.77 4.68
CA LEU A 224 -23.04 -6.40 5.12
C LEU A 224 -24.15 -6.95 4.21
N ASP A 225 -23.83 -7.74 3.19
CA ASP A 225 -24.75 -8.20 2.14
C ASP A 225 -25.57 -7.08 1.52
N ALA A 226 -24.91 -5.92 1.28
CA ALA A 226 -25.50 -4.70 0.69
C ALA A 226 -25.07 -4.55 -0.79
N PRO A 227 -25.62 -5.37 -1.75
CA PRO A 227 -25.12 -5.43 -3.11
C PRO A 227 -25.27 -4.15 -3.91
N ALA A 228 -26.30 -3.34 -3.65
CA ALA A 228 -26.52 -2.08 -4.36
C ALA A 228 -25.41 -1.06 -4.04
N GLU A 229 -25.07 -0.90 -2.75
CA GLU A 229 -24.04 0.04 -2.32
C GLU A 229 -22.62 -0.47 -2.67
N CYS A 230 -22.40 -1.79 -2.55
CA CYS A 230 -21.17 -2.41 -3.05
C CYS A 230 -20.98 -2.17 -4.55
N ALA A 231 -22.05 -2.26 -5.36
CA ALA A 231 -22.01 -1.98 -6.80
C ALA A 231 -21.64 -0.52 -7.08
N ARG A 232 -22.24 0.43 -6.35
CA ARG A 232 -21.98 1.87 -6.48
C ARG A 232 -20.51 2.19 -6.19
N LEU A 233 -20.01 1.77 -5.04
CA LEU A 233 -18.62 2.02 -4.62
C LEU A 233 -17.61 1.35 -5.57
N SER A 234 -17.89 0.12 -5.98
CA SER A 234 -17.03 -0.60 -6.95
C SER A 234 -17.01 0.10 -8.32
N ALA A 235 -18.12 0.66 -8.76
CA ALA A 235 -18.19 1.38 -10.03
C ALA A 235 -17.38 2.68 -9.97
N GLU A 236 -17.45 3.42 -8.87
CA GLU A 236 -16.65 4.64 -8.65
C GLU A 236 -15.15 4.31 -8.63
N SER A 237 -14.74 3.28 -7.88
CA SER A 237 -13.35 2.80 -7.87
C SER A 237 -12.88 2.41 -9.27
N SER A 238 -13.66 1.57 -9.99
CA SER A 238 -13.29 1.10 -11.33
C SER A 238 -13.19 2.22 -12.35
N ARG A 239 -14.07 3.22 -12.30
CA ARG A 239 -14.03 4.38 -13.20
C ARG A 239 -12.74 5.16 -13.05
N VAL A 240 -12.37 5.52 -11.82
CA VAL A 240 -11.13 6.25 -11.55
C VAL A 240 -9.91 5.40 -11.89
N ALA A 241 -9.94 4.11 -11.55
CA ALA A 241 -8.87 3.19 -11.88
C ALA A 241 -8.65 3.06 -13.41
N ASP A 242 -9.74 3.05 -14.20
CA ASP A 242 -9.66 2.98 -15.68
C ASP A 242 -9.10 4.29 -16.28
N GLU A 243 -9.60 5.44 -15.84
CA GLU A 243 -9.12 6.76 -16.27
C GLU A 243 -7.61 6.94 -16.04
N HIS A 244 -7.09 6.40 -14.93
CA HIS A 244 -5.69 6.53 -14.53
C HIS A 244 -4.84 5.27 -14.76
N ARG A 245 -5.39 4.25 -15.43
CA ARG A 245 -4.71 2.97 -15.77
C ARG A 245 -4.15 2.23 -14.55
N LEU A 246 -4.87 2.24 -13.45
CA LEU A 246 -4.53 1.53 -12.21
C LEU A 246 -5.00 0.07 -12.31
N ILE A 247 -4.24 -0.77 -13.04
CA ILE A 247 -4.63 -2.12 -13.47
C ILE A 247 -5.09 -2.99 -12.30
N PHE A 248 -4.36 -2.99 -11.19
CA PHE A 248 -4.73 -3.75 -9.99
C PHE A 248 -6.13 -3.34 -9.48
N TRP A 249 -6.39 -2.04 -9.33
CA TRP A 249 -7.66 -1.51 -8.82
C TRP A 249 -8.83 -1.73 -9.78
N MET A 250 -8.55 -1.75 -11.06
CA MET A 250 -9.54 -2.17 -12.06
C MET A 250 -9.96 -3.64 -11.86
N ALA A 251 -8.99 -4.54 -11.62
CA ALA A 251 -9.25 -5.96 -11.44
C ALA A 251 -10.07 -6.24 -10.17
N VAL A 252 -9.68 -5.65 -9.03
CA VAL A 252 -10.43 -5.85 -7.77
C VAL A 252 -11.81 -5.21 -7.79
N GLY A 253 -11.98 -4.07 -8.48
CA GLY A 253 -13.29 -3.44 -8.71
C GLY A 253 -14.22 -4.31 -9.55
N ASP A 254 -13.70 -5.01 -10.56
CA ASP A 254 -14.48 -5.97 -11.35
C ASP A 254 -14.92 -7.19 -10.52
N VAL A 255 -14.11 -7.64 -9.56
CA VAL A 255 -14.50 -8.72 -8.64
C VAL A 255 -15.68 -8.30 -7.76
N MET A 256 -15.58 -7.14 -7.09
CA MET A 256 -16.65 -6.64 -6.21
C MET A 256 -17.93 -6.30 -7.00
N GLY A 257 -17.78 -5.62 -8.13
CA GLY A 257 -18.91 -5.32 -9.02
C GLY A 257 -19.51 -6.57 -9.67
N GLY A 258 -18.72 -7.61 -9.90
CA GLY A 258 -19.20 -8.91 -10.36
C GLY A 258 -20.03 -9.62 -9.29
N TRP A 259 -19.57 -9.64 -8.05
CA TRP A 259 -20.36 -10.17 -6.94
C TRP A 259 -21.71 -9.43 -6.83
N SER A 260 -21.70 -8.12 -6.82
CA SER A 260 -22.92 -7.31 -6.76
C SER A 260 -23.89 -7.64 -7.92
N ALA A 261 -23.36 -7.80 -9.13
CA ALA A 261 -24.15 -8.16 -10.29
C ALA A 261 -24.77 -9.57 -10.16
N THR A 262 -24.10 -10.54 -9.51
CA THR A 262 -24.71 -11.86 -9.25
C THR A 262 -25.93 -11.76 -8.37
N ARG A 263 -25.94 -10.82 -7.41
CA ARG A 263 -27.04 -10.63 -6.44
C ARG A 263 -28.20 -9.83 -7.03
N VAL A 264 -27.94 -8.93 -7.98
CA VAL A 264 -28.95 -7.99 -8.52
C VAL A 264 -29.45 -8.40 -9.91
N ALA A 265 -28.54 -8.80 -10.81
CA ALA A 265 -28.83 -9.05 -12.23
C ALA A 265 -28.72 -10.53 -12.64
N GLY A 266 -28.31 -11.40 -11.70
CA GLY A 266 -28.19 -12.84 -11.92
C GLY A 266 -26.75 -13.31 -12.11
N THR A 267 -26.54 -14.60 -11.81
CA THR A 267 -25.22 -15.22 -11.66
C THR A 267 -24.35 -15.15 -12.94
N ALA A 268 -24.96 -15.33 -14.13
CA ALA A 268 -24.21 -15.33 -15.38
C ALA A 268 -23.53 -13.98 -15.66
N ALA A 269 -24.24 -12.86 -15.48
CA ALA A 269 -23.72 -11.52 -15.71
C ALA A 269 -22.57 -11.18 -14.73
N GLY A 270 -22.70 -11.59 -13.48
CA GLY A 270 -21.65 -11.37 -12.47
C GLY A 270 -20.38 -12.18 -12.75
N ILE A 271 -20.52 -13.46 -13.10
CA ILE A 271 -19.38 -14.31 -13.46
C ILE A 271 -18.66 -13.79 -14.71
N GLU A 272 -19.40 -13.34 -15.72
CA GLU A 272 -18.83 -12.75 -16.93
C GLU A 272 -17.98 -11.51 -16.59
N ARG A 273 -18.48 -10.63 -15.72
CA ARG A 273 -17.75 -9.45 -15.26
C ARG A 273 -16.45 -9.82 -14.55
N MET A 274 -16.46 -10.80 -13.63
CA MET A 274 -15.28 -11.26 -12.92
C MET A 274 -14.23 -11.90 -13.86
N ARG A 275 -14.66 -12.54 -14.95
CA ARG A 275 -13.78 -13.22 -15.91
C ARG A 275 -13.08 -12.28 -16.88
N ARG A 276 -13.67 -11.13 -17.18
CA ARG A 276 -13.17 -10.21 -18.23
C ARG A 276 -11.69 -9.86 -18.10
N ARG A 277 -11.13 -9.86 -16.92
CA ARG A 277 -9.73 -9.45 -16.69
C ARG A 277 -8.75 -10.57 -16.34
N ARG A 278 -9.22 -11.82 -16.21
CA ARG A 278 -8.30 -12.96 -16.13
C ARG A 278 -7.37 -13.09 -17.34
N MET A 279 -7.71 -12.45 -18.46
CA MET A 279 -6.93 -12.49 -19.70
C MET A 279 -5.91 -11.37 -19.84
N LEU A 280 -5.75 -10.49 -18.83
CA LEU A 280 -4.82 -9.35 -18.86
C LEU A 280 -3.68 -9.49 -17.84
N ALA A 281 -3.61 -10.58 -17.12
CA ALA A 281 -2.52 -10.99 -16.22
C ALA A 281 -1.71 -12.11 -16.86
#